data_2535c1f62f7c3d0b0effe0ab9e3df4b7
#
_entry.id   2535c1f62f7c3d0b0effe0ab9e3df4b7
#
_cell.length_a   1.000
_cell.length_b   1.000
_cell.length_c   1.000
_cell.angle_alpha   90.00
_cell.angle_beta   90.00
_cell.angle_gamma   90.00
#
_symmetry.space_group_name_H-M   'P 1'
#
loop_
_entity.id
_entity.type
_entity.pdbx_description
1 polymer ?
#
loop_
_entity_poly.entity_id
_entity_poly.type
_entity_poly.pdbx_seq_one_letter_code
_entity_poly.pdbx_strand_id
1 'polypeptide(L)'
;MKKHIVISGKVQGVGFRYWLRNKANQKNIYGWVRNKVSGEVEALLIGNDAKISDLIDLCKKGPSSSKVTKIVIQNYQEDYLNKSFDIIGDQ
;
A
#
# COMPACT_ATOMS: atom_id res chain seq x y z
N MET A 1 10.11 -10.07 3.47
CA MET A 1 9.77 -8.86 4.29
C MET A 1 8.27 -8.69 4.33
N LYS A 2 7.76 -8.23 5.46
CA LYS A 2 6.34 -7.87 5.62
C LYS A 2 6.29 -6.48 6.22
N LYS A 3 5.65 -5.54 5.54
CA LYS A 3 5.52 -4.16 6.00
C LYS A 3 4.06 -3.73 5.99
N HIS A 4 3.66 -3.06 7.04
CA HIS A 4 2.36 -2.40 7.15
C HIS A 4 2.59 -0.91 6.99
N ILE A 5 1.86 -0.27 6.07
CA ILE A 5 2.03 1.16 5.81
C ILE A 5 0.69 1.89 5.94
N VAL A 6 0.76 3.13 6.42
CA VAL A 6 -0.37 4.06 6.46
C VAL A 6 0.04 5.33 5.75
N ILE A 7 -0.72 5.70 4.73
CA ILE A 7 -0.40 6.80 3.83
C ILE A 7 -1.39 7.92 4.05
N SER A 8 -0.88 9.11 4.37
CA SER A 8 -1.67 10.31 4.65
C SER A 8 -1.53 11.34 3.54
N GLY A 9 -2.52 12.22 3.43
CA GLY A 9 -2.56 13.30 2.45
C GLY A 9 -3.81 13.20 1.58
N LYS A 10 -3.75 13.73 0.36
CA LYS A 10 -4.82 13.59 -0.61
C LYS A 10 -4.64 12.24 -1.31
N VAL A 11 -5.18 11.19 -0.72
CA VAL A 11 -4.93 9.80 -1.15
C VAL A 11 -6.22 9.01 -1.40
N GLN A 12 -7.38 9.53 -1.02
CA GLN A 12 -8.66 8.90 -1.33
C GLN A 12 -9.36 9.66 -2.45
N GLY A 13 -10.15 8.94 -3.26
CA GLY A 13 -10.85 9.54 -4.40
C GLY A 13 -9.94 9.91 -5.58
N VAL A 14 -8.71 9.37 -5.60
CA VAL A 14 -7.71 9.69 -6.64
C VAL A 14 -7.16 8.42 -7.32
N GLY A 15 -7.81 7.27 -7.09
CA GLY A 15 -7.40 6.00 -7.70
C GLY A 15 -6.20 5.34 -7.03
N PHE A 16 -5.87 5.72 -5.80
CA PHE A 16 -4.66 5.24 -5.12
C PHE A 16 -4.68 3.72 -4.91
N ARG A 17 -5.81 3.16 -4.48
CA ARG A 17 -5.92 1.72 -4.22
C ARG A 17 -5.67 0.88 -5.48
N TYR A 18 -6.27 1.27 -6.60
CA TYR A 18 -6.08 0.58 -7.88
C TYR A 18 -4.65 0.74 -8.39
N TRP A 19 -4.09 1.94 -8.26
CA TRP A 19 -2.71 2.22 -8.64
C TRP A 19 -1.74 1.34 -7.84
N LEU A 20 -1.94 1.25 -6.52
CA LEU A 20 -1.07 0.48 -5.64
C LEU A 20 -1.17 -1.02 -5.95
N ARG A 21 -2.38 -1.53 -6.15
CA ARG A 21 -2.56 -2.94 -6.53
C ARG A 21 -1.84 -3.25 -7.84
N ASN A 22 -1.95 -2.40 -8.83
CA ASN A 22 -1.29 -2.61 -10.11
C ASN A 22 0.23 -2.63 -9.96
N LYS A 23 0.79 -1.72 -9.17
CA LYS A 23 2.23 -1.68 -8.91
C LYS A 23 2.70 -2.91 -8.12
N ALA A 24 1.93 -3.32 -7.12
CA ALA A 24 2.23 -4.51 -6.33
C ALA A 24 2.24 -5.76 -7.20
N ASN A 25 1.24 -5.92 -8.08
CA ASN A 25 1.17 -7.06 -9.00
C ASN A 25 2.35 -7.10 -9.97
N GLN A 26 2.78 -5.95 -10.47
CA GLN A 26 3.95 -5.87 -11.36
C GLN A 26 5.23 -6.31 -10.64
N LYS A 27 5.29 -6.17 -9.33
CA LYS A 27 6.46 -6.50 -8.51
C LYS A 27 6.32 -7.82 -7.77
N ASN A 28 5.26 -8.58 -8.03
CA ASN A 28 4.97 -9.84 -7.32
C ASN A 28 4.91 -9.65 -5.80
N ILE A 29 4.34 -8.54 -5.36
CA ILE A 29 4.11 -8.24 -3.94
C ILE A 29 2.68 -8.68 -3.61
N TYR A 30 2.53 -9.40 -2.50
CA TYR A 30 1.23 -9.83 -1.97
C TYR A 30 0.79 -8.90 -0.85
N GLY A 31 -0.48 -8.97 -0.50
CA GLY A 31 -1.04 -8.22 0.59
C GLY A 31 -2.39 -7.63 0.26
N TRP A 32 -2.66 -6.45 0.79
CA TRP A 32 -3.94 -5.77 0.58
C TRP A 32 -3.79 -4.26 0.76
N VAL A 33 -4.81 -3.55 0.29
CA VAL A 33 -4.93 -2.10 0.46
C VAL A 33 -6.38 -1.74 0.71
N ARG A 34 -6.62 -0.74 1.54
CA ARG A 34 -7.97 -0.21 1.82
C ARG A 34 -7.92 1.26 2.19
N ASN A 35 -9.07 1.92 2.05
CA ASN A 35 -9.28 3.24 2.61
C ASN A 35 -9.64 3.12 4.10
N LYS A 36 -9.15 4.06 4.90
CA LYS A 36 -9.56 4.21 6.29
C LYS A 36 -10.59 5.33 6.42
N VAL A 37 -11.46 5.21 7.40
CA VAL A 37 -12.44 6.26 7.71
C VAL A 37 -11.77 7.60 7.99
N SER A 38 -10.55 7.57 8.54
CA SER A 38 -9.75 8.75 8.83
C SER A 38 -9.30 9.54 7.60
N GLY A 39 -9.47 8.99 6.39
CA GLY A 39 -9.00 9.61 5.15
C GLY A 39 -7.68 9.07 4.63
N GLU A 40 -7.03 8.22 5.40
CA GLU A 40 -5.76 7.59 5.02
C GLU A 40 -5.98 6.35 4.14
N VAL A 41 -4.92 5.90 3.48
CA VAL A 41 -4.87 4.61 2.80
C VAL A 41 -3.93 3.70 3.61
N GLU A 42 -4.39 2.49 3.89
CA GLU A 42 -3.65 1.50 4.65
C GLU A 42 -3.32 0.30 3.76
N ALA A 43 -2.12 -0.24 3.86
CA ALA A 43 -1.73 -1.39 3.06
C ALA A 43 -0.79 -2.32 3.81
N LEU A 44 -0.88 -3.61 3.47
CA LEU A 44 0.07 -4.63 3.87
C LEU A 44 0.85 -5.06 2.64
N LEU A 45 2.19 -5.04 2.74
CA LEU A 45 3.09 -5.37 1.64
C LEU A 45 3.96 -6.56 2.05
N ILE A 46 3.89 -7.64 1.28
CA ILE A 46 4.62 -8.87 1.54
C ILE A 46 5.37 -9.28 0.29
N GLY A 47 6.67 -9.48 0.39
CA GLY A 47 7.49 -9.89 -0.74
C GLY A 47 8.97 -9.66 -0.55
N ASN A 48 9.69 -9.58 -1.65
CA ASN A 48 11.12 -9.32 -1.69
C ASN A 48 11.42 -7.92 -1.14
N ASP A 49 12.47 -7.83 -0.33
CA ASP A 49 12.83 -6.58 0.36
C ASP A 49 13.08 -5.43 -0.59
N ALA A 50 13.84 -5.65 -1.65
CA ALA A 50 14.15 -4.60 -2.61
C ALA A 50 12.90 -4.10 -3.33
N LYS A 51 12.00 -5.01 -3.70
CA LYS A 51 10.75 -4.66 -4.38
C LYS A 51 9.79 -3.91 -3.48
N ILE A 52 9.72 -4.27 -2.19
CA ILE A 52 8.90 -3.54 -1.22
C ILE A 52 9.46 -2.13 -1.02
N SER A 53 10.77 -1.98 -0.89
CA SER A 53 11.39 -0.66 -0.79
C SER A 53 11.10 0.21 -2.00
N ASP A 54 11.18 -0.36 -3.20
CA ASP A 54 10.83 0.34 -4.43
C ASP A 54 9.38 0.78 -4.44
N LEU A 55 8.46 -0.10 -4.02
CA LEU A 55 7.04 0.23 -3.99
C LEU A 55 6.74 1.34 -2.98
N ILE A 56 7.36 1.29 -1.80
CA ILE A 56 7.20 2.36 -0.80
C ILE A 56 7.71 3.69 -1.35
N ASP A 57 8.84 3.69 -2.05
CA ASP A 57 9.35 4.90 -2.68
C ASP A 57 8.38 5.46 -3.73
N LEU A 58 7.75 4.59 -4.53
CA LEU A 58 6.72 5.00 -5.47
C LEU A 58 5.51 5.60 -4.73
N CYS A 59 5.13 5.03 -3.58
CA CYS A 59 4.01 5.53 -2.78
C CYS A 59 4.25 6.94 -2.23
N LYS A 60 5.49 7.34 -2.03
CA LYS A 60 5.81 8.70 -1.57
C LYS A 60 5.32 9.76 -2.55
N LYS A 61 5.26 9.41 -3.82
CA LYS A 61 4.71 10.26 -4.87
C LYS A 61 3.25 9.91 -5.15
N GLY A 62 2.95 8.62 -5.28
CA GLY A 62 1.62 8.12 -5.60
C GLY A 62 1.19 8.41 -7.04
N PRO A 63 -0.07 8.13 -7.38
CA PRO A 63 -0.63 8.48 -8.68
C PRO A 63 -0.67 10.01 -8.86
N SER A 64 -0.76 10.46 -10.10
CA SER A 64 -0.60 11.87 -10.46
C SER A 64 -1.58 12.81 -9.75
N SER A 65 -2.78 12.34 -9.43
CA SER A 65 -3.81 13.15 -8.76
C SER A 65 -3.69 13.15 -7.24
N SER A 66 -2.75 12.40 -6.69
CA SER A 66 -2.56 12.30 -5.24
C SER A 66 -1.56 13.33 -4.73
N LYS A 67 -1.60 13.54 -3.42
CA LYS A 67 -0.59 14.34 -2.73
C LYS A 67 -0.30 13.66 -1.39
N VAL A 68 0.80 12.92 -1.34
CA VAL A 68 1.22 12.19 -0.14
C VAL A 68 2.00 13.12 0.78
N THR A 69 1.56 13.22 2.03
CA THR A 69 2.21 14.08 3.03
C THR A 69 3.00 13.28 4.05
N LYS A 70 2.66 12.00 4.25
CA LYS A 70 3.30 11.19 5.28
C LYS A 70 3.05 9.71 5.00
N ILE A 71 4.05 8.87 5.26
CA ILE A 71 3.90 7.41 5.27
C ILE A 71 4.48 6.90 6.58
N VAL A 72 3.67 6.17 7.34
CA VAL A 72 4.11 5.46 8.53
C VAL A 72 4.35 4.01 8.16
N ILE A 73 5.55 3.50 8.43
CA ILE A 73 5.98 2.16 8.04
C ILE A 73 6.27 1.37 9.30
N GLN A 74 5.68 0.18 9.41
CA GLN A 74 5.91 -0.72 10.54
C GLN A 74 6.16 -2.13 10.02
N ASN A 75 6.94 -2.91 10.78
CA ASN A 75 7.07 -4.34 10.51
C ASN A 75 5.76 -5.04 10.87
N TYR A 76 5.40 -6.02 10.05
CA TYR A 76 4.22 -6.85 10.28
C TYR A 76 4.69 -8.22 10.74
N GLN A 77 4.23 -8.67 11.91
CA GLN A 77 4.75 -9.87 12.56
C GLN A 77 3.90 -11.12 12.34
N GLU A 78 2.65 -10.95 11.88
CA GLU A 78 1.73 -12.07 11.74
C GLU A 78 1.92 -12.77 10.41
N ASP A 79 1.49 -14.04 10.35
CA ASP A 79 1.50 -14.80 9.10
C ASP A 79 0.46 -14.28 8.14
N TYR A 80 0.77 -14.32 6.85
CA TYR A 80 -0.16 -13.98 5.79
C TYR A 80 -0.04 -15.03 4.68
N LEU A 81 -1.12 -15.76 4.44
CA LEU A 81 -1.09 -16.95 3.58
C LEU A 81 -1.62 -16.71 2.16
N ASN A 82 -2.29 -15.60 1.91
CA ASN A 82 -2.83 -15.33 0.58
C ASN A 82 -1.71 -14.93 -0.38
N LYS A 83 -1.78 -15.44 -1.61
CA LYS A 83 -0.79 -15.14 -2.66
C LYS A 83 -1.41 -14.23 -3.71
N SER A 84 -1.95 -13.10 -3.27
CA SER A 84 -2.58 -12.11 -4.11
C SER A 84 -2.41 -10.73 -3.49
N PHE A 85 -2.69 -9.68 -4.27
CA PHE A 85 -2.79 -8.32 -3.73
C PHE A 85 -4.21 -7.83 -3.96
N ASP A 86 -4.94 -7.58 -2.89
CA ASP A 86 -6.37 -7.34 -2.92
C ASP A 86 -6.73 -5.94 -2.43
N ILE A 87 -7.77 -5.38 -3.03
CA ILE A 87 -8.44 -4.21 -2.48
C ILE A 87 -9.54 -4.74 -1.55
N ILE A 88 -9.45 -4.38 -0.27
CA ILE A 88 -10.40 -4.86 0.74
C ILE A 88 -11.31 -3.72 1.20
N GLY A 89 -12.35 -4.08 1.96
CA GLY A 89 -13.36 -3.12 2.40
C GLY A 89 -12.78 -2.01 3.28
N ASP A 90 -13.37 -0.82 3.15
CA ASP A 90 -12.97 0.34 3.94
C ASP A 90 -13.17 0.11 5.43
N GLN A 91 -12.36 0.77 6.24
CA GLN A 91 -12.45 0.61 7.67
C GLN A 91 -12.12 1.89 8.43
#